data_1f9eb3acf8ff5a7e2471527b47c27255
#
_entry.id   1f9eb3acf8ff5a7e2471527b47c27255
#
_cell.length_a   1.000
_cell.length_b   1.000
_cell.length_c   1.000
_cell.angle_alpha   90.00
_cell.angle_beta   90.00
_cell.angle_gamma   90.00
#
_symmetry.space_group_name_H-M   'P 1'
#
loop_
_entity.id
_entity.type
_entity.pdbx_description
1 polymer ?
#
loop_
_entity_poly.entity_id
_entity_poly.type
_entity_poly.pdbx_seq_one_letter_code
_entity_poly.pdbx_strand_id
1 'polypeptide(L)'
;MLSMIIRKSRPHLSDVSINQYLSSLRTLNGGQPINDLNFLNDFDGVMMALSKKKPTTVKNYANAAIVALTSVAADPALVKKYSDVRDALNTQYSEFHATHEKTPKQEANWVEFGVYRSMVDGLREEVAGVLKEKEWSVQTRRKYQEYLLPLIFTVLPLRNEFVMTVVSKSAFNRLTPAEKEKGNYFVAPQKGPMFLVINQYKTSKRYGEKIIELDDPELVASLKVWLKHRPPGTTSLFFEPVGMVEPATTSGSITKVMTAVSKRELGGKSIGSSLLRHIFLSAKYADTLKEMEADAEVMGHSVETAQKIYVKN
;
A
#
# COMPACT_ATOMS: atom_id res chain seq x y z
N MET A 1 2.25 -4.87 -29.38
CA MET A 1 1.83 -6.25 -29.76
C MET A 1 1.69 -7.16 -28.52
N LEU A 2 2.76 -7.42 -27.73
CA LEU A 2 2.70 -8.33 -26.56
C LEU A 2 1.67 -7.94 -25.48
N SER A 3 1.51 -6.64 -25.19
CA SER A 3 0.48 -6.15 -24.23
C SER A 3 -0.94 -6.58 -24.61
N MET A 4 -1.27 -6.53 -25.89
CA MET A 4 -2.60 -6.96 -26.39
C MET A 4 -2.78 -8.48 -26.27
N ILE A 5 -1.72 -9.25 -26.53
CA ILE A 5 -1.74 -10.71 -26.39
C ILE A 5 -1.96 -11.10 -24.94
N ILE A 6 -1.20 -10.48 -24.01
CA ILE A 6 -1.37 -10.70 -22.55
C ILE A 6 -2.79 -10.32 -22.12
N ARG A 7 -3.32 -9.18 -22.57
CA ARG A 7 -4.67 -8.73 -22.24
C ARG A 7 -5.74 -9.71 -22.72
N LYS A 8 -5.59 -10.21 -23.95
CA LYS A 8 -6.51 -11.20 -24.53
C LYS A 8 -6.48 -12.52 -23.74
N SER A 9 -5.31 -13.00 -23.40
CA SER A 9 -5.10 -14.22 -22.62
C SER A 9 -5.54 -14.09 -21.16
N ARG A 10 -5.40 -12.89 -20.56
CA ARG A 10 -5.67 -12.62 -19.14
C ARG A 10 -6.45 -11.30 -18.96
N PRO A 11 -7.75 -11.28 -19.31
CA PRO A 11 -8.56 -10.04 -19.32
C PRO A 11 -8.76 -9.42 -17.93
N HIS A 12 -8.56 -10.19 -16.88
CA HIS A 12 -8.67 -9.72 -15.49
C HIS A 12 -7.46 -8.90 -14.99
N LEU A 13 -6.33 -8.89 -15.72
CA LEU A 13 -5.15 -8.12 -15.33
C LEU A 13 -5.38 -6.62 -15.55
N SER A 14 -4.92 -5.82 -14.58
CA SER A 14 -4.90 -4.36 -14.71
C SER A 14 -3.80 -3.90 -15.68
N ASP A 15 -3.97 -2.70 -16.26
CA ASP A 15 -2.94 -2.06 -17.08
C ASP A 15 -1.62 -1.89 -16.34
N VAL A 16 -1.69 -1.55 -15.05
CA VAL A 16 -0.50 -1.43 -14.18
C VAL A 16 0.26 -2.75 -14.10
N SER A 17 -0.46 -3.88 -13.94
CA SER A 17 0.18 -5.20 -13.90
C SER A 17 0.81 -5.57 -15.24
N ILE A 18 0.12 -5.32 -16.35
CA ILE A 18 0.66 -5.59 -17.70
C ILE A 18 1.91 -4.75 -17.95
N ASN A 19 1.87 -3.45 -17.64
CA ASN A 19 3.03 -2.58 -17.78
C ASN A 19 4.21 -3.01 -16.90
N GLN A 20 3.94 -3.51 -15.69
CA GLN A 20 4.98 -4.05 -14.82
C GLN A 20 5.61 -5.31 -15.43
N TYR A 21 4.83 -6.23 -15.99
CA TYR A 21 5.38 -7.40 -16.69
C TYR A 21 6.21 -7.00 -17.90
N LEU A 22 5.74 -6.07 -18.72
CA LEU A 22 6.51 -5.58 -19.87
C LEU A 22 7.83 -4.91 -19.45
N SER A 23 7.82 -4.14 -18.37
CA SER A 23 9.03 -3.54 -17.80
C SER A 23 10.01 -4.61 -17.34
N SER A 24 9.51 -5.64 -16.64
CA SER A 24 10.34 -6.78 -16.21
C SER A 24 10.94 -7.54 -17.40
N LEU A 25 10.14 -7.82 -18.41
CA LEU A 25 10.61 -8.50 -19.63
C LEU A 25 11.65 -7.67 -20.41
N ARG A 26 11.50 -6.34 -20.48
CA ARG A 26 12.55 -5.49 -21.07
C ARG A 26 13.86 -5.61 -20.31
N THR A 27 13.80 -5.64 -18.99
CA THR A 27 15.00 -5.83 -18.17
C THR A 27 15.66 -7.19 -18.44
N LEU A 28 14.87 -8.26 -18.58
CA LEU A 28 15.38 -9.58 -18.94
C LEU A 28 15.98 -9.62 -20.37
N ASN A 29 15.46 -8.80 -21.28
CA ASN A 29 15.96 -8.61 -22.64
C ASN A 29 17.11 -7.58 -22.72
N GLY A 30 17.87 -7.39 -21.64
CA GLY A 30 19.00 -6.45 -21.62
C GLY A 30 18.60 -4.97 -21.84
N GLY A 31 17.38 -4.59 -21.53
CA GLY A 31 16.84 -3.24 -21.73
C GLY A 31 16.33 -2.98 -23.16
N GLN A 32 16.46 -3.93 -24.08
CA GLN A 32 16.06 -3.80 -25.47
C GLN A 32 14.54 -3.91 -25.65
N PRO A 33 13.97 -3.36 -26.72
CA PRO A 33 12.57 -3.57 -27.10
C PRO A 33 12.20 -5.06 -27.21
N ILE A 34 10.98 -5.41 -26.81
CA ILE A 34 10.50 -6.78 -26.88
C ILE A 34 9.86 -7.01 -28.26
N ASN A 35 10.63 -7.53 -29.20
CA ASN A 35 10.17 -7.90 -30.53
C ASN A 35 9.60 -9.33 -30.56
N ASP A 36 10.25 -10.23 -29.84
CA ASP A 36 9.88 -11.62 -29.61
C ASP A 36 10.22 -12.04 -28.17
N LEU A 37 10.06 -13.32 -27.87
CA LEU A 37 10.38 -13.88 -26.55
C LEU A 37 11.55 -14.87 -26.58
N ASN A 38 12.35 -14.91 -27.65
CA ASN A 38 13.45 -15.87 -27.83
C ASN A 38 14.52 -15.76 -26.75
N PHE A 39 14.72 -14.55 -26.19
CA PHE A 39 15.63 -14.34 -25.07
C PHE A 39 15.27 -15.14 -23.80
N LEU A 40 14.01 -15.57 -23.65
CA LEU A 40 13.57 -16.42 -22.54
C LEU A 40 13.92 -17.90 -22.74
N ASN A 41 14.30 -18.33 -23.98
CA ASN A 41 14.69 -19.72 -24.24
C ASN A 41 16.05 -20.06 -23.59
N ASP A 42 16.94 -19.07 -23.43
CA ASP A 42 18.15 -19.19 -22.64
C ASP A 42 17.84 -19.02 -21.14
N PHE A 43 17.16 -20.01 -20.58
CA PHE A 43 16.75 -20.00 -19.17
C PHE A 43 17.95 -19.80 -18.22
N ASP A 44 19.06 -20.49 -18.48
CA ASP A 44 20.23 -20.46 -17.59
C ASP A 44 20.93 -19.10 -17.66
N GLY A 45 21.05 -18.51 -18.84
CA GLY A 45 21.53 -17.13 -19.00
C GLY A 45 20.66 -16.09 -18.30
N VAL A 46 19.32 -16.23 -18.38
CA VAL A 46 18.38 -15.38 -17.65
C VAL A 46 18.56 -15.53 -16.14
N MET A 47 18.65 -16.76 -15.62
CA MET A 47 18.85 -16.99 -14.17
C MET A 47 20.20 -16.47 -13.70
N MET A 48 21.26 -16.62 -14.50
CA MET A 48 22.58 -16.07 -14.20
C MET A 48 22.54 -14.52 -14.13
N ALA A 49 21.85 -13.86 -15.04
CA ALA A 49 21.65 -12.41 -15.01
C ALA A 49 20.87 -11.94 -13.77
N LEU A 50 20.01 -12.79 -13.21
CA LEU A 50 19.24 -12.52 -12.00
C LEU A 50 19.94 -12.94 -10.70
N SER A 51 21.09 -13.61 -10.74
CA SER A 51 21.75 -14.21 -9.57
C SER A 51 22.08 -13.22 -8.44
N LYS A 52 22.35 -11.95 -8.79
CA LYS A 52 22.61 -10.86 -7.81
C LYS A 52 21.36 -10.10 -7.35
N LYS A 53 20.18 -10.49 -7.84
CA LYS A 53 18.92 -9.83 -7.44
C LYS A 53 18.33 -10.49 -6.20
N LYS A 54 17.52 -9.71 -5.48
CA LYS A 54 16.80 -10.23 -4.30
C LYS A 54 15.79 -11.32 -4.72
N PRO A 55 15.58 -12.36 -3.90
CA PRO A 55 14.64 -13.45 -4.21
C PRO A 55 13.26 -12.98 -4.67
N THR A 56 12.70 -11.97 -3.98
CA THR A 56 11.41 -11.37 -4.37
C THR A 56 11.44 -10.71 -5.75
N THR A 57 12.58 -10.16 -6.15
CA THR A 57 12.77 -9.59 -7.48
C THR A 57 12.86 -10.68 -8.53
N VAL A 58 13.64 -11.73 -8.28
CA VAL A 58 13.75 -12.92 -9.18
C VAL A 58 12.35 -13.53 -9.38
N LYS A 59 11.58 -13.72 -8.31
CA LYS A 59 10.20 -14.21 -8.38
C LYS A 59 9.32 -13.36 -9.30
N ASN A 60 9.42 -12.03 -9.23
CA ASN A 60 8.63 -11.14 -10.06
C ASN A 60 9.03 -11.23 -11.54
N TYR A 61 10.31 -11.40 -11.84
CA TYR A 61 10.80 -11.63 -13.21
C TYR A 61 10.35 -12.98 -13.75
N ALA A 62 10.45 -14.05 -12.96
CA ALA A 62 9.92 -15.37 -13.33
C ALA A 62 8.41 -15.31 -13.61
N ASN A 63 7.63 -14.60 -12.79
CA ASN A 63 6.21 -14.36 -13.05
C ASN A 63 5.97 -13.65 -14.39
N ALA A 64 6.76 -12.63 -14.73
CA ALA A 64 6.63 -11.92 -15.99
C ALA A 64 6.91 -12.85 -17.19
N ALA A 65 7.96 -13.69 -17.09
CA ALA A 65 8.28 -14.70 -18.10
C ALA A 65 7.12 -15.70 -18.25
N ILE A 66 6.59 -16.26 -17.17
CA ILE A 66 5.46 -17.20 -17.19
C ILE A 66 4.25 -16.57 -17.86
N VAL A 67 3.90 -15.33 -17.49
CA VAL A 67 2.75 -14.63 -18.08
C VAL A 67 2.93 -14.44 -19.58
N ALA A 68 4.11 -14.02 -20.03
CA ALA A 68 4.38 -13.81 -21.44
C ALA A 68 4.36 -15.13 -22.22
N LEU A 69 5.11 -16.14 -21.76
CA LEU A 69 5.22 -17.45 -22.42
C LEU A 69 3.86 -18.16 -22.52
N THR A 70 3.08 -18.17 -21.43
CA THR A 70 1.74 -18.76 -21.46
C THR A 70 0.77 -18.01 -22.38
N SER A 71 0.93 -16.69 -22.49
CA SER A 71 0.08 -15.89 -23.37
C SER A 71 0.30 -16.15 -24.88
N VAL A 72 1.48 -16.63 -25.25
CA VAL A 72 1.81 -17.01 -26.64
C VAL A 72 1.79 -18.52 -26.88
N ALA A 73 1.32 -19.31 -25.92
CA ALA A 73 1.30 -20.78 -25.97
C ALA A 73 2.70 -21.38 -26.26
N ALA A 74 3.72 -20.83 -25.60
CA ALA A 74 5.11 -21.34 -25.72
C ALA A 74 5.27 -22.75 -25.13
N ASP A 75 6.44 -23.38 -25.36
CA ASP A 75 6.76 -24.70 -24.86
C ASP A 75 6.44 -24.86 -23.37
N PRO A 76 5.55 -25.80 -22.97
CA PRO A 76 5.21 -26.06 -21.58
C PRO A 76 6.42 -26.41 -20.70
N ALA A 77 7.48 -27.04 -21.26
CA ALA A 77 8.68 -27.37 -20.52
C ALA A 77 9.44 -26.11 -20.10
N LEU A 78 9.51 -25.10 -20.98
CA LEU A 78 10.11 -23.82 -20.64
C LEU A 78 9.29 -23.05 -19.60
N VAL A 79 7.95 -23.02 -19.76
CA VAL A 79 7.04 -22.43 -18.75
C VAL A 79 7.24 -23.07 -17.39
N LYS A 80 7.39 -24.41 -17.36
CA LYS A 80 7.62 -25.17 -16.14
C LYS A 80 8.91 -24.75 -15.43
N LYS A 81 10.05 -24.59 -16.14
CA LYS A 81 11.31 -24.12 -15.54
C LYS A 81 11.14 -22.80 -14.77
N TYR A 82 10.49 -21.80 -15.37
CA TYR A 82 10.21 -20.52 -14.70
C TYR A 82 9.24 -20.67 -13.54
N SER A 83 8.24 -21.56 -13.67
CA SER A 83 7.27 -21.86 -12.61
C SER A 83 7.94 -22.50 -11.40
N ASP A 84 8.82 -23.46 -11.61
CA ASP A 84 9.55 -24.14 -10.52
C ASP A 84 10.39 -23.14 -9.70
N VAL A 85 11.09 -22.21 -10.37
CA VAL A 85 11.82 -21.13 -9.68
C VAL A 85 10.86 -20.23 -8.87
N ARG A 86 9.78 -19.79 -9.48
CA ARG A 86 8.77 -18.97 -8.78
C ARG A 86 8.21 -19.68 -7.55
N ASP A 87 7.89 -20.95 -7.67
CA ASP A 87 7.23 -21.72 -6.61
C ASP A 87 8.20 -22.01 -5.48
N ALA A 88 9.45 -22.38 -5.76
CA ALA A 88 10.50 -22.50 -4.76
C ALA A 88 10.69 -21.20 -3.95
N LEU A 89 10.74 -20.06 -4.64
CA LEU A 89 10.86 -18.74 -4.00
C LEU A 89 9.60 -18.33 -3.23
N ASN A 90 8.41 -18.79 -3.66
CA ASN A 90 7.17 -18.59 -2.90
C ASN A 90 7.18 -19.39 -1.60
N THR A 91 7.63 -20.65 -1.65
CA THR A 91 7.77 -21.50 -0.46
C THR A 91 8.71 -20.85 0.56
N GLN A 92 9.91 -20.47 0.13
CA GLN A 92 10.88 -19.79 1.00
C GLN A 92 10.30 -18.50 1.61
N TYR A 93 9.57 -17.72 0.81
CA TYR A 93 8.92 -16.51 1.28
C TYR A 93 7.83 -16.81 2.33
N SER A 94 7.03 -17.86 2.12
CA SER A 94 5.97 -18.26 3.05
C SER A 94 6.55 -18.81 4.35
N GLU A 95 7.58 -19.63 4.28
CA GLU A 95 8.31 -20.16 5.44
C GLU A 95 8.90 -19.03 6.30
N PHE A 96 9.61 -18.07 5.66
CA PHE A 96 10.13 -16.91 6.36
C PHE A 96 9.02 -16.09 7.05
N HIS A 97 7.88 -15.90 6.38
CA HIS A 97 6.78 -15.13 6.99
C HIS A 97 6.05 -15.89 8.10
N ALA A 98 6.12 -17.22 8.09
CA ALA A 98 5.58 -18.06 9.17
C ALA A 98 6.41 -17.97 10.47
N THR A 99 7.66 -17.52 10.41
CA THR A 99 8.48 -17.30 11.62
C THR A 99 8.10 -16.02 12.38
N HIS A 100 7.27 -15.16 11.80
CA HIS A 100 6.95 -13.82 12.31
C HIS A 100 8.15 -12.90 12.51
N GLU A 101 9.33 -13.27 12.02
CA GLU A 101 10.54 -12.47 12.12
C GLU A 101 10.50 -11.23 11.22
N LYS A 102 11.17 -10.18 11.69
CA LYS A 102 11.35 -8.98 10.89
C LYS A 102 12.42 -9.21 9.83
N THR A 103 12.16 -8.76 8.61
CA THR A 103 13.22 -8.69 7.60
C THR A 103 14.32 -7.71 8.04
N PRO A 104 15.58 -7.82 7.56
CA PRO A 104 16.63 -6.87 7.89
C PRO A 104 16.26 -5.41 7.60
N LYS A 105 15.47 -5.16 6.55
CA LYS A 105 14.96 -3.83 6.23
C LYS A 105 13.92 -3.34 7.25
N GLN A 106 13.06 -4.22 7.72
CA GLN A 106 12.10 -3.90 8.77
C GLN A 106 12.81 -3.62 10.08
N GLU A 107 13.75 -4.48 10.49
CA GLU A 107 14.54 -4.30 11.71
C GLU A 107 15.27 -2.94 11.75
N ALA A 108 15.97 -2.60 10.66
CA ALA A 108 16.69 -1.33 10.54
C ALA A 108 15.78 -0.08 10.67
N ASN A 109 14.49 -0.20 10.31
CA ASN A 109 13.55 0.91 10.30
C ASN A 109 12.43 0.76 11.34
N TRP A 110 12.46 -0.27 12.18
CA TRP A 110 11.45 -0.51 13.19
C TRP A 110 11.54 0.51 14.32
N VAL A 111 10.40 0.92 14.80
CA VAL A 111 10.21 1.60 16.08
C VAL A 111 9.00 1.01 16.78
N GLU A 112 8.94 1.11 18.09
CA GLU A 112 7.72 0.76 18.81
C GLU A 112 6.59 1.73 18.47
N PHE A 113 5.36 1.25 18.46
CA PHE A 113 4.21 2.07 18.07
C PHE A 113 4.05 3.31 18.95
N GLY A 114 4.36 3.20 20.25
CA GLY A 114 4.38 4.34 21.18
C GLY A 114 5.35 5.44 20.76
N VAL A 115 6.54 5.07 20.28
CA VAL A 115 7.54 6.02 19.76
C VAL A 115 7.01 6.73 18.50
N TYR A 116 6.34 6.00 17.62
CA TYR A 116 5.70 6.61 16.44
C TYR A 116 4.58 7.58 16.85
N ARG A 117 3.76 7.22 17.83
CA ARG A 117 2.71 8.11 18.38
C ARG A 117 3.31 9.38 18.99
N SER A 118 4.36 9.27 19.78
CA SER A 118 5.06 10.42 20.35
C SER A 118 5.62 11.36 19.27
N MET A 119 6.11 10.82 18.15
CA MET A 119 6.50 11.62 16.98
C MET A 119 5.30 12.42 16.45
N VAL A 120 4.14 11.80 16.30
CA VAL A 120 2.91 12.48 15.83
C VAL A 120 2.48 13.57 16.81
N ASP A 121 2.58 13.33 18.12
CA ASP A 121 2.28 14.31 19.14
C ASP A 121 3.24 15.53 19.07
N GLY A 122 4.53 15.30 18.82
CA GLY A 122 5.50 16.38 18.57
C GLY A 122 5.13 17.21 17.34
N LEU A 123 4.78 16.56 16.23
CA LEU A 123 4.32 17.26 15.03
C LEU A 123 3.03 18.06 15.27
N ARG A 124 2.12 17.58 16.12
CA ARG A 124 0.92 18.32 16.54
C ARG A 124 1.29 19.61 17.28
N GLU A 125 2.24 19.54 18.19
CA GLU A 125 2.73 20.72 18.91
C GLU A 125 3.36 21.75 17.97
N GLU A 126 4.15 21.30 16.99
CA GLU A 126 4.74 22.18 15.97
C GLU A 126 3.69 22.94 15.14
N VAL A 127 2.55 22.32 14.85
CA VAL A 127 1.47 22.96 14.08
C VAL A 127 0.45 23.68 14.95
N ALA A 128 0.50 23.57 16.27
CA ALA A 128 -0.46 24.23 17.16
C ALA A 128 -0.45 25.75 17.03
N GLY A 129 0.72 26.36 16.79
CA GLY A 129 0.86 27.79 16.59
C GLY A 129 0.15 28.32 15.35
N VAL A 130 0.15 27.54 14.26
CA VAL A 130 -0.41 27.97 12.97
C VAL A 130 -1.93 27.85 12.91
N LEU A 131 -2.56 27.17 13.86
CA LEU A 131 -4.03 27.05 13.93
C LEU A 131 -4.73 28.42 14.11
N LYS A 132 -4.02 29.41 14.60
CA LYS A 132 -4.52 30.78 14.80
C LYS A 132 -4.45 31.64 13.54
N GLU A 133 -3.72 31.21 12.53
CA GLU A 133 -3.57 31.94 11.26
C GLU A 133 -4.88 31.86 10.46
N LYS A 134 -5.34 33.02 9.97
CA LYS A 134 -6.54 33.08 9.11
C LYS A 134 -6.28 32.47 7.73
N GLU A 135 -5.10 32.74 7.18
CA GLU A 135 -4.66 32.27 5.87
C GLU A 135 -3.35 31.50 6.01
N TRP A 136 -3.32 30.30 5.45
CA TRP A 136 -2.14 29.46 5.52
C TRP A 136 -1.24 29.65 4.29
N SER A 137 0.02 29.84 4.54
CA SER A 137 1.06 29.80 3.52
C SER A 137 1.20 28.38 2.94
N VAL A 138 1.89 28.24 1.82
CA VAL A 138 2.27 26.92 1.26
C VAL A 138 3.05 26.11 2.30
N GLN A 139 3.97 26.76 3.03
CA GLN A 139 4.77 26.09 4.04
C GLN A 139 3.93 25.62 5.23
N THR A 140 2.97 26.42 5.68
CA THR A 140 2.04 26.08 6.75
C THR A 140 1.19 24.86 6.34
N ARG A 141 0.63 24.87 5.13
CA ARG A 141 -0.13 23.73 4.59
C ARG A 141 0.71 22.45 4.53
N ARG A 142 1.96 22.58 4.06
CA ARG A 142 2.88 21.45 3.99
C ARG A 142 3.16 20.86 5.37
N LYS A 143 3.49 21.68 6.37
CA LYS A 143 3.73 21.23 7.76
C LYS A 143 2.48 20.53 8.32
N TYR A 144 1.31 21.10 8.08
CA TYR A 144 0.07 20.48 8.57
C TYR A 144 -0.23 19.16 7.89
N GLN A 145 0.02 19.02 6.59
CA GLN A 145 -0.09 17.74 5.88
C GLN A 145 0.93 16.71 6.40
N GLU A 146 2.15 17.14 6.73
CA GLU A 146 3.19 16.30 7.33
C GLU A 146 2.82 15.80 8.74
N TYR A 147 2.00 16.52 9.48
CA TYR A 147 1.37 16.07 10.72
C TYR A 147 0.16 15.15 10.46
N LEU A 148 -0.76 15.60 9.61
CA LEU A 148 -2.05 14.93 9.44
C LEU A 148 -1.92 13.53 8.83
N LEU A 149 -1.02 13.33 7.87
CA LEU A 149 -0.79 12.02 7.25
C LEU A 149 -0.32 10.97 8.27
N PRO A 150 0.75 11.17 9.06
CA PRO A 150 1.12 10.26 10.14
C PRO A 150 -0.01 10.01 11.14
N LEU A 151 -0.76 11.04 11.54
CA LEU A 151 -1.90 10.89 12.45
C LEU A 151 -2.96 9.93 11.88
N ILE A 152 -3.38 10.09 10.63
CA ILE A 152 -4.35 9.18 10.00
C ILE A 152 -3.89 7.73 10.12
N PHE A 153 -2.62 7.46 9.86
CA PHE A 153 -2.09 6.10 9.88
C PHE A 153 -1.93 5.52 11.30
N THR A 154 -1.96 6.34 12.35
CA THR A 154 -2.03 5.83 13.73
C THR A 154 -3.44 5.35 14.12
N VAL A 155 -4.47 5.88 13.47
CA VAL A 155 -5.87 5.52 13.70
C VAL A 155 -6.33 4.47 12.68
N LEU A 156 -5.99 4.69 11.40
CA LEU A 156 -6.44 3.88 10.27
C LEU A 156 -5.23 3.37 9.48
N PRO A 157 -4.65 2.22 9.85
CA PRO A 157 -3.46 1.66 9.18
C PRO A 157 -3.82 1.07 7.80
N LEU A 158 -4.46 1.86 6.95
CA LEU A 158 -4.81 1.50 5.59
C LEU A 158 -3.54 1.38 4.72
N ARG A 159 -3.69 0.84 3.51
CA ARG A 159 -2.70 1.07 2.45
C ARG A 159 -2.78 2.54 2.04
N ASN A 160 -2.01 2.96 1.05
CA ASN A 160 -2.03 4.35 0.59
C ASN A 160 -3.29 4.67 -0.26
N GLU A 161 -4.48 4.28 0.22
CA GLU A 161 -5.76 4.58 -0.45
C GLU A 161 -6.21 6.04 -0.29
N PHE A 162 -5.39 6.90 0.30
CA PHE A 162 -5.70 8.32 0.58
C PHE A 162 -5.56 9.27 -0.62
N VAL A 163 -5.40 8.74 -1.82
CA VAL A 163 -5.65 9.50 -3.07
C VAL A 163 -7.16 9.60 -3.24
N MET A 164 -7.76 10.65 -2.69
CA MET A 164 -9.19 10.78 -2.52
C MET A 164 -9.71 12.12 -3.02
N THR A 165 -10.93 12.10 -3.55
CA THR A 165 -11.70 13.30 -3.87
C THR A 165 -12.58 13.69 -2.67
N VAL A 166 -12.44 14.93 -2.23
CA VAL A 166 -13.29 15.50 -1.17
C VAL A 166 -14.62 15.93 -1.75
N VAL A 167 -15.70 15.42 -1.19
CA VAL A 167 -17.07 15.73 -1.63
C VAL A 167 -17.98 15.96 -0.43
N SER A 168 -19.04 16.78 -0.62
CA SER A 168 -20.12 16.85 0.35
C SER A 168 -20.99 15.59 0.29
N LYS A 169 -21.72 15.28 1.35
CA LYS A 169 -22.65 14.14 1.37
C LYS A 169 -23.71 14.24 0.25
N SER A 170 -24.22 15.42 -0.01
CA SER A 170 -25.20 15.64 -1.08
C SER A 170 -24.59 15.45 -2.48
N ALA A 171 -23.35 15.90 -2.70
CA ALA A 171 -22.65 15.67 -3.96
C ALA A 171 -22.35 14.19 -4.17
N PHE A 172 -21.87 13.49 -3.13
CA PHE A 172 -21.61 12.05 -3.19
C PHE A 172 -22.88 11.24 -3.50
N ASN A 173 -24.02 11.59 -2.90
CA ASN A 173 -25.29 10.89 -3.13
C ASN A 173 -25.83 11.07 -4.56
N ARG A 174 -25.44 12.14 -5.24
CA ARG A 174 -25.79 12.37 -6.68
C ARG A 174 -24.94 11.60 -7.67
N LEU A 175 -23.80 11.05 -7.25
CA LEU A 175 -22.96 10.24 -8.11
C LEU A 175 -23.70 8.94 -8.46
N THR A 176 -23.62 8.57 -9.73
CA THR A 176 -24.08 7.27 -10.21
C THR A 176 -23.20 6.15 -9.64
N PRO A 177 -23.65 4.90 -9.58
CA PRO A 177 -22.81 3.76 -9.17
C PRO A 177 -21.51 3.69 -9.98
N ALA A 178 -21.57 3.89 -11.29
CA ALA A 178 -20.40 3.85 -12.17
C ALA A 178 -19.38 5.00 -11.90
N GLU A 179 -19.84 6.16 -11.43
CA GLU A 179 -18.96 7.25 -11.01
C GLU A 179 -18.32 6.95 -9.66
N LYS A 180 -19.08 6.40 -8.70
CA LYS A 180 -18.55 6.01 -7.39
C LYS A 180 -17.44 4.97 -7.51
N GLU A 181 -17.61 3.98 -8.37
CA GLU A 181 -16.60 2.94 -8.61
C GLU A 181 -15.27 3.47 -9.16
N LYS A 182 -15.24 4.66 -9.79
CA LYS A 182 -14.03 5.20 -10.44
C LYS A 182 -12.99 5.78 -9.47
N GLY A 183 -13.33 6.02 -8.21
CA GLY A 183 -12.42 6.69 -7.29
C GLY A 183 -12.64 6.37 -5.83
N ASN A 184 -11.78 6.96 -5.01
CA ASN A 184 -11.93 6.98 -3.56
C ASN A 184 -12.39 8.37 -3.13
N TYR A 185 -13.25 8.42 -2.13
CA TYR A 185 -13.88 9.67 -1.71
C TYR A 185 -13.70 9.89 -0.21
N PHE A 186 -13.42 11.14 0.13
CA PHE A 186 -13.55 11.66 1.47
C PHE A 186 -14.86 12.43 1.53
N VAL A 187 -15.86 11.87 2.20
CA VAL A 187 -17.19 12.47 2.31
C VAL A 187 -17.24 13.33 3.58
N ALA A 188 -17.30 14.64 3.40
CA ALA A 188 -17.36 15.63 4.47
C ALA A 188 -18.73 16.30 4.53
N PRO A 189 -19.69 15.81 5.34
CA PRO A 189 -20.97 16.45 5.51
C PRO A 189 -20.84 17.73 6.34
N GLN A 190 -21.78 18.68 6.19
CA GLN A 190 -21.83 19.87 7.05
C GLN A 190 -22.16 19.52 8.50
N LYS A 191 -22.98 18.49 8.72
CA LYS A 191 -23.34 17.95 10.03
C LYS A 191 -23.27 16.43 9.99
N GLY A 192 -22.83 15.84 11.10
CA GLY A 192 -22.68 14.39 11.24
C GLY A 192 -21.28 13.88 10.94
N PRO A 193 -21.11 12.55 10.89
CA PRO A 193 -19.81 11.92 10.74
C PRO A 193 -19.22 12.09 9.33
N MET A 194 -17.89 12.12 9.28
CA MET A 194 -17.12 12.03 8.04
C MET A 194 -16.88 10.59 7.67
N PHE A 195 -16.76 10.30 6.37
CA PHE A 195 -16.57 8.94 5.88
C PHE A 195 -15.44 8.89 4.85
N LEU A 196 -14.70 7.77 4.87
CA LEU A 196 -13.89 7.34 3.74
C LEU A 196 -14.71 6.31 2.94
N VAL A 197 -14.86 6.56 1.64
CA VAL A 197 -15.46 5.58 0.72
C VAL A 197 -14.36 5.13 -0.24
N ILE A 198 -13.98 3.86 -0.14
CA ILE A 198 -12.81 3.30 -0.82
C ILE A 198 -13.28 2.23 -1.80
N ASN A 199 -13.24 2.55 -3.08
CA ASN A 199 -13.60 1.66 -4.19
C ASN A 199 -12.36 1.17 -4.93
N GLN A 200 -11.34 2.03 -5.05
CA GLN A 200 -10.10 1.74 -5.77
C GLN A 200 -9.00 1.34 -4.79
N TYR A 201 -8.81 0.03 -4.59
CA TYR A 201 -7.74 -0.54 -3.77
C TYR A 201 -7.37 -1.96 -4.26
N LYS A 202 -6.22 -2.47 -3.83
CA LYS A 202 -5.60 -3.71 -4.36
C LYS A 202 -6.53 -4.93 -4.41
N THR A 203 -7.45 -5.04 -3.47
CA THR A 203 -8.34 -6.22 -3.32
C THR A 203 -9.83 -5.86 -3.48
N SER A 204 -10.15 -4.72 -4.10
CA SER A 204 -11.54 -4.25 -4.27
C SER A 204 -12.42 -5.23 -5.04
N LYS A 205 -11.88 -5.92 -6.05
CA LYS A 205 -12.60 -6.97 -6.79
C LYS A 205 -13.11 -8.12 -5.92
N ARG A 206 -12.46 -8.37 -4.76
CA ARG A 206 -12.84 -9.44 -3.83
C ARG A 206 -13.75 -8.94 -2.71
N TYR A 207 -13.51 -7.74 -2.20
CA TYR A 207 -14.17 -7.25 -0.98
C TYR A 207 -15.14 -6.10 -1.23
N GLY A 208 -15.26 -5.61 -2.48
CA GLY A 208 -16.17 -4.53 -2.84
C GLY A 208 -15.81 -3.16 -2.24
N GLU A 209 -16.79 -2.29 -2.19
CA GLU A 209 -16.69 -0.97 -1.57
C GLU A 209 -16.44 -1.08 -0.05
N LYS A 210 -15.60 -0.17 0.47
CA LYS A 210 -15.41 0.01 1.92
C LYS A 210 -15.88 1.39 2.32
N ILE A 211 -16.77 1.46 3.30
CA ILE A 211 -17.19 2.70 3.94
C ILE A 211 -16.66 2.68 5.36
N ILE A 212 -15.85 3.67 5.72
CA ILE A 212 -15.23 3.79 7.04
C ILE A 212 -15.68 5.11 7.63
N GLU A 213 -16.45 5.06 8.70
CA GLU A 213 -16.80 6.22 9.50
C GLU A 213 -15.58 6.64 10.32
N LEU A 214 -15.35 7.96 10.41
CA LEU A 214 -14.27 8.53 11.21
C LEU A 214 -14.84 8.96 12.56
N ASP A 215 -14.46 8.25 13.61
CA ASP A 215 -14.94 8.41 14.97
C ASP A 215 -13.86 8.88 15.96
N ASP A 216 -12.57 8.83 15.57
CA ASP A 216 -11.48 9.36 16.40
C ASP A 216 -11.57 10.89 16.52
N PRO A 217 -11.74 11.45 17.74
CA PRO A 217 -11.99 12.88 17.92
C PRO A 217 -10.84 13.77 17.47
N GLU A 218 -9.57 13.34 17.69
CA GLU A 218 -8.38 14.08 17.29
C GLU A 218 -8.26 14.13 15.77
N LEU A 219 -8.43 12.98 15.12
CA LEU A 219 -8.39 12.89 13.67
C LEU A 219 -9.50 13.72 13.02
N VAL A 220 -10.72 13.62 13.53
CA VAL A 220 -11.88 14.39 13.02
C VAL A 220 -11.65 15.89 13.16
N ALA A 221 -11.14 16.35 14.32
CA ALA A 221 -10.83 17.76 14.54
C ALA A 221 -9.74 18.24 13.58
N SER A 222 -8.66 17.47 13.43
CA SER A 222 -7.55 17.80 12.53
C SER A 222 -7.97 17.84 11.07
N LEU A 223 -8.80 16.91 10.62
CA LEU A 223 -9.37 16.89 9.28
C LEU A 223 -10.27 18.11 9.01
N LYS A 224 -11.09 18.54 9.98
CA LYS A 224 -11.91 19.75 9.86
C LYS A 224 -11.05 21.00 9.62
N VAL A 225 -9.98 21.14 10.38
CA VAL A 225 -9.00 22.22 10.19
C VAL A 225 -8.38 22.15 8.80
N TRP A 226 -7.91 20.99 8.39
CA TRP A 226 -7.32 20.77 7.07
C TRP A 226 -8.27 21.13 5.93
N LEU A 227 -9.52 20.67 5.99
CA LEU A 227 -10.53 20.97 4.95
C LEU A 227 -10.78 22.47 4.77
N LYS A 228 -10.68 23.24 5.85
CA LYS A 228 -10.84 24.70 5.82
C LYS A 228 -9.66 25.41 5.15
N HIS A 229 -8.44 24.90 5.32
CA HIS A 229 -7.20 25.58 4.95
C HIS A 229 -6.42 24.93 3.79
N ARG A 230 -6.90 23.78 3.27
CA ARG A 230 -6.31 23.16 2.09
C ARG A 230 -6.31 24.10 0.88
N PRO A 231 -5.49 23.87 -0.15
CA PRO A 231 -5.46 24.71 -1.34
C PRO A 231 -6.86 24.96 -1.91
N PRO A 232 -7.25 26.20 -2.17
CA PRO A 232 -8.56 26.54 -2.70
C PRO A 232 -8.75 26.03 -4.14
N GLY A 233 -10.00 25.85 -4.55
CA GLY A 233 -10.33 25.44 -5.94
C GLY A 233 -10.02 24.00 -6.29
N THR A 234 -9.60 23.16 -5.32
CA THR A 234 -9.29 21.75 -5.55
C THR A 234 -10.25 20.83 -4.80
N THR A 235 -10.41 19.62 -5.33
CA THR A 235 -11.20 18.56 -4.68
C THR A 235 -10.31 17.48 -4.04
N SER A 236 -9.00 17.53 -4.19
CA SER A 236 -8.10 16.52 -3.63
C SER A 236 -7.98 16.63 -2.11
N LEU A 237 -7.88 15.48 -1.43
CA LEU A 237 -7.66 15.46 0.01
C LEU A 237 -6.22 15.86 0.36
N PHE A 238 -5.23 15.33 -0.37
CA PHE A 238 -3.81 15.61 -0.16
C PHE A 238 -3.12 16.07 -1.44
N PHE A 239 -1.93 16.66 -1.27
CA PHE A 239 -1.18 17.33 -2.33
C PHE A 239 0.26 16.84 -2.38
N GLU A 240 0.89 17.00 -3.56
CA GLU A 240 2.34 16.83 -3.67
C GLU A 240 3.03 17.87 -2.76
N PRO A 241 4.07 17.47 -2.01
CA PRO A 241 4.69 18.34 -1.01
C PRO A 241 5.39 19.56 -1.63
N VAL A 242 5.75 19.50 -2.91
CA VAL A 242 6.35 20.63 -3.63
C VAL A 242 5.25 21.59 -4.10
N GLY A 243 5.30 22.83 -3.60
CA GLY A 243 4.33 23.86 -3.95
C GLY A 243 2.93 23.68 -3.36
N MET A 244 2.54 22.50 -2.88
CA MET A 244 1.21 22.20 -2.30
C MET A 244 0.04 22.62 -3.22
N VAL A 245 0.22 22.53 -4.52
CA VAL A 245 -0.79 22.88 -5.55
C VAL A 245 -1.27 21.64 -6.26
N GLU A 246 -0.33 20.80 -6.71
CA GLU A 246 -0.66 19.59 -7.44
C GLU A 246 -1.27 18.53 -6.53
N PRO A 247 -2.40 17.92 -6.92
CA PRO A 247 -3.00 16.82 -6.20
C PRO A 247 -2.02 15.64 -6.02
N ALA A 248 -2.06 14.99 -4.87
CA ALA A 248 -1.44 13.68 -4.70
C ALA A 248 -2.23 12.66 -5.54
N THR A 249 -1.70 12.27 -6.69
CA THR A 249 -2.38 11.40 -7.66
C THR A 249 -1.96 9.93 -7.53
N THR A 250 -0.94 9.64 -6.74
CA THR A 250 -0.42 8.29 -6.57
C THR A 250 -0.19 7.94 -5.10
N SER A 251 -0.25 6.66 -4.79
CA SER A 251 0.18 6.15 -3.47
C SER A 251 1.65 6.47 -3.16
N GLY A 252 2.46 6.69 -4.19
CA GLY A 252 3.85 7.11 -4.06
C GLY A 252 4.00 8.47 -3.42
N SER A 253 3.10 9.43 -3.72
CA SER A 253 3.09 10.78 -3.11
C SER A 253 2.92 10.69 -1.59
N ILE A 254 1.95 9.90 -1.13
CA ILE A 254 1.73 9.66 0.30
C ILE A 254 2.95 9.00 0.95
N THR A 255 3.51 7.97 0.30
CA THR A 255 4.70 7.28 0.80
C THR A 255 5.90 8.24 0.95
N LYS A 256 6.11 9.15 0.00
CA LYS A 256 7.20 10.14 0.07
C LYS A 256 7.07 11.03 1.31
N VAL A 257 5.88 11.55 1.58
CA VAL A 257 5.64 12.38 2.78
C VAL A 257 5.91 11.57 4.05
N MET A 258 5.30 10.39 4.18
CA MET A 258 5.46 9.51 5.34
C MET A 258 6.94 9.19 5.63
N THR A 259 7.68 8.78 4.60
CA THR A 259 9.10 8.42 4.76
C THR A 259 10.01 9.63 4.99
N ALA A 260 9.69 10.79 4.43
CA ALA A 260 10.45 12.01 4.68
C ALA A 260 10.29 12.47 6.13
N VAL A 261 9.04 12.50 6.63
CA VAL A 261 8.73 12.86 8.01
C VAL A 261 9.40 11.89 8.98
N SER A 262 9.21 10.59 8.82
CA SER A 262 9.80 9.60 9.74
C SER A 262 11.32 9.63 9.74
N LYS A 263 11.98 9.88 8.60
CA LYS A 263 13.44 10.05 8.55
C LYS A 263 13.92 11.27 9.32
N ARG A 264 13.18 12.37 9.23
CA ARG A 264 13.51 13.62 9.93
C ARG A 264 13.35 13.46 11.42
N GLU A 265 12.25 12.88 11.87
CA GLU A 265 11.85 12.84 13.28
C GLU A 265 12.38 11.61 14.04
N LEU A 266 12.69 10.52 13.35
CA LEU A 266 13.03 9.22 13.97
C LEU A 266 14.45 8.76 13.61
N GLY A 267 15.43 9.68 13.62
CA GLY A 267 16.83 9.33 13.47
C GLY A 267 17.17 8.59 12.17
N GLY A 268 16.61 9.01 11.05
CA GLY A 268 16.87 8.43 9.73
C GLY A 268 16.01 7.21 9.35
N LYS A 269 15.13 6.74 10.23
CA LYS A 269 14.27 5.59 9.97
C LYS A 269 13.21 5.88 8.91
N SER A 270 13.13 5.01 7.89
CA SER A 270 12.23 5.18 6.73
C SER A 270 10.95 4.37 6.91
N ILE A 271 9.93 4.96 7.48
CA ILE A 271 8.65 4.31 7.79
C ILE A 271 7.58 4.79 6.79
N GLY A 272 7.20 3.92 5.87
CA GLY A 272 6.03 4.13 5.01
C GLY A 272 4.82 3.36 5.52
N SER A 273 3.66 3.53 4.89
CA SER A 273 2.39 2.91 5.30
C SER A 273 2.47 1.38 5.45
N SER A 274 3.29 0.71 4.64
CA SER A 274 3.45 -0.75 4.72
C SER A 274 4.13 -1.18 6.03
N LEU A 275 5.25 -0.54 6.39
CA LEU A 275 5.96 -0.85 7.63
C LEU A 275 5.13 -0.43 8.85
N LEU A 276 4.47 0.72 8.78
CA LEU A 276 3.63 1.19 9.89
C LEU A 276 2.46 0.24 10.17
N ARG A 277 1.89 -0.41 9.16
CA ARG A 277 0.87 -1.46 9.39
C ARG A 277 1.43 -2.66 10.15
N HIS A 278 2.67 -3.07 9.87
CA HIS A 278 3.32 -4.13 10.67
C HIS A 278 3.51 -3.65 12.11
N ILE A 279 4.04 -2.45 12.33
CA ILE A 279 4.25 -1.87 13.65
C ILE A 279 2.92 -1.79 14.43
N PHE A 280 1.87 -1.25 13.81
CA PHE A 280 0.53 -1.11 14.41
C PHE A 280 -0.07 -2.47 14.80
N LEU A 281 -0.07 -3.43 13.87
CA LEU A 281 -0.67 -4.74 14.12
C LEU A 281 0.14 -5.54 15.14
N SER A 282 1.47 -5.45 15.11
CA SER A 282 2.31 -6.09 16.11
C SER A 282 2.06 -5.52 17.50
N ALA A 283 2.00 -4.19 17.63
CA ALA A 283 1.71 -3.55 18.91
C ALA A 283 0.31 -3.91 19.47
N LYS A 284 -0.64 -4.16 18.58
CA LYS A 284 -2.02 -4.45 18.98
C LYS A 284 -2.28 -5.93 19.28
N TYR A 285 -1.60 -6.84 18.58
CA TYR A 285 -2.00 -8.25 18.56
C TYR A 285 -0.87 -9.24 18.85
N ALA A 286 0.40 -8.82 18.97
CA ALA A 286 1.50 -9.78 19.15
C ALA A 286 1.35 -10.67 20.38
N ASP A 287 0.93 -10.08 21.50
CA ASP A 287 0.77 -10.85 22.76
C ASP A 287 -0.42 -11.80 22.66
N THR A 288 -1.56 -11.34 22.14
CA THR A 288 -2.73 -12.22 21.88
C THR A 288 -2.40 -13.37 20.94
N LEU A 289 -1.58 -13.13 19.90
CA LEU A 289 -1.14 -14.20 19.01
C LEU A 289 -0.28 -15.23 19.73
N LYS A 290 0.67 -14.79 20.57
CA LYS A 290 1.51 -15.69 21.37
C LYS A 290 0.68 -16.55 22.34
N GLU A 291 -0.31 -15.94 22.99
CA GLU A 291 -1.24 -16.67 23.87
C GLU A 291 -2.01 -17.74 23.05
N MET A 292 -2.54 -17.37 21.88
CA MET A 292 -3.24 -18.32 21.02
C MET A 292 -2.33 -19.41 20.46
N GLU A 293 -1.06 -19.12 20.17
CA GLU A 293 -0.07 -20.10 19.74
C GLU A 293 0.23 -21.11 20.86
N ALA A 294 0.43 -20.64 22.09
CA ALA A 294 0.67 -21.49 23.25
C ALA A 294 -0.52 -22.40 23.53
N ASP A 295 -1.75 -21.87 23.50
CA ASP A 295 -2.96 -22.66 23.71
C ASP A 295 -3.16 -23.70 22.60
N ALA A 296 -2.94 -23.31 21.34
CA ALA A 296 -3.06 -24.21 20.19
C ALA A 296 -2.03 -25.36 20.25
N GLU A 297 -0.79 -25.08 20.69
CA GLU A 297 0.25 -26.08 20.90
C GLU A 297 -0.18 -27.11 21.96
N VAL A 298 -0.67 -26.64 23.11
CA VAL A 298 -1.19 -27.51 24.19
C VAL A 298 -2.35 -28.37 23.69
N MET A 299 -3.22 -27.84 22.83
CA MET A 299 -4.36 -28.56 22.26
C MET A 299 -3.99 -29.43 21.07
N GLY A 300 -2.75 -29.41 20.59
CA GLY A 300 -2.25 -30.25 19.48
C GLY A 300 -2.79 -29.86 18.10
N HIS A 301 -3.10 -28.57 17.88
CA HIS A 301 -3.56 -28.07 16.57
C HIS A 301 -2.97 -26.70 16.22
N SER A 302 -3.19 -26.23 15.00
CA SER A 302 -2.72 -24.90 14.59
C SER A 302 -3.63 -23.77 15.10
N VAL A 303 -3.07 -22.56 15.21
CA VAL A 303 -3.85 -21.33 15.53
C VAL A 303 -5.00 -21.13 14.54
N GLU A 304 -4.79 -21.45 13.26
CA GLU A 304 -5.85 -21.36 12.24
C GLU A 304 -7.02 -22.30 12.56
N THR A 305 -6.72 -23.52 13.03
CA THR A 305 -7.73 -24.49 13.49
C THR A 305 -8.44 -23.96 14.74
N ALA A 306 -7.68 -23.40 15.70
CA ALA A 306 -8.27 -22.78 16.89
C ALA A 306 -9.30 -21.73 16.52
N GLN A 307 -8.92 -20.78 15.66
CA GLN A 307 -9.79 -19.67 15.23
C GLN A 307 -11.03 -20.16 14.48
N LYS A 308 -10.90 -21.13 13.57
CA LYS A 308 -12.02 -21.56 12.71
C LYS A 308 -13.01 -22.49 13.41
N ILE A 309 -12.51 -23.34 14.29
CA ILE A 309 -13.29 -24.44 14.85
C ILE A 309 -13.74 -24.14 16.28
N TYR A 310 -12.87 -23.62 17.13
CA TYR A 310 -13.10 -23.52 18.56
C TYR A 310 -13.52 -22.13 19.03
N VAL A 311 -13.06 -21.05 18.41
CA VAL A 311 -13.54 -19.71 18.74
C VAL A 311 -14.92 -19.50 18.12
N LYS A 312 -15.93 -19.21 18.95
CA LYS A 312 -17.32 -18.91 18.53
C LYS A 312 -17.66 -17.46 18.92
N ASN A 313 -18.48 -16.81 18.09
CA ASN A 313 -19.01 -15.47 18.33
C ASN A 313 -20.32 -15.54 19.14
#